data_ffb9072f823b147deb0b03e7151187e5
#
_entry.id   ffb9072f823b147deb0b03e7151187e5
#
_cell.length_a   1.000
_cell.length_b   1.000
_cell.length_c   1.000
_cell.angle_alpha   90.00
_cell.angle_beta   90.00
_cell.angle_gamma   90.00
#
_symmetry.space_group_name_H-M   'P 1'
#
loop_
_entity.id
_entity.type
_entity.pdbx_description
1 polymer ?
#
loop_
_entity_poly.entity_id
_entity_poly.type
_entity_poly.pdbx_seq_one_letter_code
_entity_poly.pdbx_strand_id
1 'polypeptide(L)'
;YYEDLSILHDNTMPMRSYYIPASQKMNTLIEHREDSDRFQLLNGVWKFQYYKSVYDLKEAFYRTSFNTKDFDDITVPGVWQIAGYDSPQYTNIRYPFPFDPPYLPQDIPCGAYVRKFTYHENIDAPRIYLNFEGVDSCFFVWLNGKYTGYSQVPHATAEFDVTEFLKEGENTIAVLVLKWCDGSYLEDQDKFRMNGIFRDVYLLKRPERAIWDYHITTQIKENTAKVKLNVTFDFSIPVSVIIEDQARAVVATGTISDDGSIEFKIPNPTLWNTEHPYIYTLTLQSSYETIVDYIALRTIEIRDKIIYFNGQKIKFRGVNRHDSDPETGFTVSVPQIKKDLSLMKQHNFNSIRSSHYPNAPYFYQMCDLYGFMVIEEADIEAHGPYMLYRKEDTDYNRFKRWNEKIADDPIWEESILDRVQHMVQRDKNRFCIVMWSIGNESAYGCNFEKALRWTKKFDPYRLTQYESARYRNYDVTYDYSNLDLYSRMYPAMNEIEEYLEEDGSKPFLLVEYCHAMGNGPGDL
;
A
#
# COMPACT_ATOMS: atom_id res chain seq x y z
N TYR A 1 9.60 5.79 -20.59
CA TYR A 1 9.13 5.17 -19.35
C TYR A 1 8.15 6.11 -18.64
N TYR A 2 8.61 7.20 -18.07
CA TYR A 2 7.85 8.08 -17.17
C TYR A 2 6.81 9.03 -17.85
N GLU A 3 6.60 8.90 -19.16
CA GLU A 3 5.56 9.56 -19.96
C GLU A 3 4.88 8.55 -20.90
N ASP A 4 4.76 7.29 -20.45
CA ASP A 4 4.19 6.20 -21.24
C ASP A 4 3.34 5.29 -20.33
N LEU A 5 2.03 5.48 -20.32
CA LEU A 5 1.06 4.76 -19.51
C LEU A 5 1.07 3.24 -19.69
N SER A 6 1.75 2.73 -20.73
CA SER A 6 1.93 1.29 -20.92
C SER A 6 3.13 0.71 -20.15
N ILE A 7 3.96 1.56 -19.52
CA ILE A 7 5.18 1.16 -18.80
C ILE A 7 5.07 1.60 -17.34
N LEU A 8 4.37 0.81 -16.53
CA LEU A 8 4.24 1.08 -15.09
C LEU A 8 5.47 0.60 -14.31
N HIS A 9 6.03 -0.52 -14.72
CA HIS A 9 7.19 -1.18 -14.12
C HIS A 9 8.06 -1.83 -15.20
N ASP A 10 9.34 -2.00 -14.90
CA ASP A 10 10.27 -2.75 -15.76
C ASP A 10 11.19 -3.60 -14.88
N ASN A 11 11.26 -4.91 -15.16
CA ASN A 11 12.02 -5.91 -14.42
C ASN A 11 11.62 -6.07 -12.93
N THR A 12 10.45 -5.58 -12.52
CA THR A 12 9.93 -5.89 -11.18
C THR A 12 9.46 -7.33 -11.10
N MET A 13 9.57 -7.90 -9.91
CA MET A 13 9.02 -9.22 -9.62
C MET A 13 7.50 -9.17 -9.49
N PRO A 14 6.78 -10.30 -9.66
CA PRO A 14 5.34 -10.34 -9.45
C PRO A 14 4.94 -9.91 -8.04
N MET A 15 3.75 -9.31 -7.91
CA MET A 15 3.20 -8.91 -6.63
C MET A 15 2.99 -10.12 -5.70
N ARG A 16 3.26 -9.96 -4.42
CA ARG A 16 3.07 -10.98 -3.38
C ARG A 16 2.68 -10.36 -2.05
N SER A 17 2.23 -11.19 -1.11
CA SER A 17 1.99 -10.75 0.26
C SER A 17 3.30 -10.31 0.94
N TYR A 18 3.16 -9.34 1.85
CA TYR A 18 4.29 -8.90 2.67
C TYR A 18 4.59 -9.91 3.77
N TYR A 19 5.82 -10.32 3.84
CA TYR A 19 6.41 -11.11 4.93
C TYR A 19 7.94 -11.03 4.87
N ILE A 20 8.59 -11.27 5.99
CA ILE A 20 10.04 -11.39 6.09
C ILE A 20 10.39 -12.82 6.47
N PRO A 21 11.09 -13.59 5.62
CA PRO A 21 11.52 -14.93 5.93
C PRO A 21 12.74 -14.94 6.85
N ALA A 22 13.01 -16.08 7.47
CA ALA A 22 14.23 -16.37 8.21
C ALA A 22 14.68 -17.81 7.95
N SER A 23 15.92 -18.19 8.29
CA SER A 23 16.38 -19.58 8.18
C SER A 23 15.71 -20.50 9.19
N GLN A 24 15.26 -19.97 10.31
CA GLN A 24 14.61 -20.69 11.40
C GLN A 24 13.47 -19.88 12.01
N LYS A 25 12.65 -20.54 12.85
CA LYS A 25 11.54 -19.86 13.53
C LYS A 25 12.05 -18.74 14.44
N MET A 26 11.68 -17.50 14.11
CA MET A 26 11.98 -16.30 14.90
C MET A 26 10.91 -15.25 14.65
N ASN A 27 10.82 -14.27 15.54
CA ASN A 27 9.98 -13.10 15.29
C ASN A 27 10.63 -12.22 14.22
N THR A 28 9.91 -11.98 13.12
CA THR A 28 10.35 -11.13 12.01
C THR A 28 9.31 -10.04 11.71
N LEU A 29 8.46 -9.72 12.69
CA LEU A 29 7.34 -8.80 12.55
C LEU A 29 7.73 -7.40 13.08
N ILE A 30 7.21 -6.36 12.44
CA ILE A 30 7.41 -4.95 12.82
C ILE A 30 8.91 -4.62 12.95
N GLU A 31 9.36 -4.08 14.09
CA GLU A 31 10.76 -3.74 14.37
C GLU A 31 11.71 -4.93 14.46
N HIS A 32 11.21 -6.15 14.58
CA HIS A 32 12.00 -7.38 14.65
C HIS A 32 12.38 -7.94 13.27
N ARG A 33 11.93 -7.34 12.18
CA ARG A 33 12.28 -7.80 10.85
C ARG A 33 13.78 -7.74 10.55
N GLU A 34 14.47 -6.80 11.17
CA GLU A 34 15.94 -6.66 11.05
C GLU A 34 16.72 -7.76 11.79
N ASP A 35 16.08 -8.50 12.71
CA ASP A 35 16.69 -9.63 13.40
C ASP A 35 16.83 -10.87 12.48
N SER A 36 16.14 -10.87 11.32
CA SER A 36 16.22 -11.97 10.36
C SER A 36 17.58 -12.06 9.68
N ASP A 37 18.16 -13.27 9.67
CA ASP A 37 19.36 -13.58 8.90
C ASP A 37 19.16 -13.52 7.37
N ARG A 38 17.91 -13.43 6.92
CA ARG A 38 17.52 -13.28 5.52
C ARG A 38 17.29 -11.83 5.10
N PHE A 39 17.36 -10.88 6.03
CA PHE A 39 17.11 -9.47 5.80
C PHE A 39 18.39 -8.65 5.93
N GLN A 40 18.66 -7.77 4.98
CA GLN A 40 19.77 -6.84 5.06
C GLN A 40 19.29 -5.42 4.73
N LEU A 41 19.22 -4.56 5.73
CA LEU A 41 18.80 -3.18 5.57
C LEU A 41 19.83 -2.36 4.80
N LEU A 42 19.37 -1.57 3.83
CA LEU A 42 20.18 -0.62 3.08
C LEU A 42 19.85 0.84 3.42
N ASN A 43 19.19 1.09 4.53
CA ASN A 43 18.93 2.43 5.06
C ASN A 43 20.21 3.09 5.58
N GLY A 44 20.15 4.40 5.82
CA GLY A 44 21.23 5.20 6.40
C GLY A 44 21.72 6.28 5.44
N VAL A 45 22.99 6.62 5.51
CA VAL A 45 23.55 7.71 4.71
C VAL A 45 23.83 7.23 3.28
N TRP A 46 23.32 7.96 2.31
CA TRP A 46 23.57 7.79 0.88
C TRP A 46 24.22 9.06 0.32
N LYS A 47 25.03 8.94 -0.72
CA LYS A 47 25.48 10.07 -1.53
C LYS A 47 24.34 10.55 -2.42
N PHE A 48 24.15 11.87 -2.50
CA PHE A 48 22.98 12.46 -3.15
C PHE A 48 23.36 13.72 -3.93
N GLN A 49 22.77 13.86 -5.12
CA GLN A 49 22.84 15.08 -5.90
C GLN A 49 21.45 15.43 -6.45
N TYR A 50 20.97 16.60 -6.06
CA TYR A 50 19.72 17.16 -6.60
C TYR A 50 19.99 17.90 -7.92
N TYR A 51 19.11 17.68 -8.89
CA TYR A 51 19.08 18.38 -10.17
C TYR A 51 17.73 19.05 -10.34
N LYS A 52 17.73 20.32 -10.81
CA LYS A 52 16.49 21.07 -11.09
C LYS A 52 15.76 20.55 -12.31
N SER A 53 16.47 19.86 -13.20
CA SER A 53 15.92 19.22 -14.37
C SER A 53 16.66 17.92 -14.69
N VAL A 54 15.94 16.91 -15.16
CA VAL A 54 16.54 15.67 -15.66
C VAL A 54 17.56 15.92 -16.78
N TYR A 55 17.42 17.03 -17.51
CA TYR A 55 18.38 17.43 -18.55
C TYR A 55 19.70 17.97 -18.01
N ASP A 56 19.77 18.28 -16.71
CA ASP A 56 21.01 18.69 -16.05
C ASP A 56 21.89 17.49 -15.69
N LEU A 57 21.34 16.29 -15.72
CA LEU A 57 22.06 15.04 -15.49
C LEU A 57 22.93 14.70 -16.70
N LYS A 58 24.17 15.17 -16.71
CA LYS A 58 25.10 15.01 -17.85
C LYS A 58 25.96 13.76 -17.77
N GLU A 59 26.17 13.24 -16.56
CA GLU A 59 27.12 12.16 -16.29
C GLU A 59 26.40 10.88 -15.91
N ALA A 60 27.01 9.75 -16.25
CA ALA A 60 26.51 8.43 -15.89
C ALA A 60 26.86 8.10 -14.42
N PHE A 61 26.23 8.77 -13.46
CA PHE A 61 26.47 8.66 -12.02
C PHE A 61 26.33 7.22 -11.48
N TYR A 62 25.59 6.38 -12.19
CA TYR A 62 25.36 4.97 -11.84
C TYR A 62 26.58 4.06 -12.11
N ARG A 63 27.62 4.55 -12.80
CA ARG A 63 28.83 3.75 -13.07
C ARG A 63 29.64 3.56 -11.79
N THR A 64 30.17 2.37 -11.58
CA THR A 64 31.02 2.05 -10.42
C THR A 64 32.29 2.88 -10.34
N SER A 65 32.77 3.43 -11.46
CA SER A 65 33.92 4.32 -11.55
C SER A 65 33.60 5.79 -11.28
N PHE A 66 32.31 6.12 -11.13
CA PHE A 66 31.90 7.52 -10.90
C PHE A 66 32.37 7.99 -9.50
N ASN A 67 32.93 9.20 -9.45
CA ASN A 67 33.40 9.78 -8.21
C ASN A 67 32.32 10.65 -7.57
N THR A 68 31.79 10.19 -6.44
CA THR A 68 30.72 10.87 -5.68
C THR A 68 31.25 11.90 -4.67
N LYS A 69 32.51 12.34 -4.75
CA LYS A 69 33.10 13.26 -3.76
C LYS A 69 32.38 14.61 -3.64
N ASP A 70 31.76 15.04 -4.74
CA ASP A 70 31.03 16.31 -4.84
C ASP A 70 29.51 16.13 -4.58
N PHE A 71 29.07 14.91 -4.27
CA PHE A 71 27.71 14.63 -3.82
C PHE A 71 27.58 14.89 -2.33
N ASP A 72 26.44 15.42 -1.93
CA ASP A 72 26.07 15.58 -0.52
C ASP A 72 25.74 14.24 0.14
N ASP A 73 25.55 14.26 1.44
CA ASP A 73 25.03 13.14 2.21
C ASP A 73 23.54 13.35 2.50
N ILE A 74 22.70 12.33 2.21
CA ILE A 74 21.29 12.34 2.56
C ILE A 74 20.92 11.07 3.33
N THR A 75 19.98 11.19 4.26
CA THR A 75 19.46 10.02 4.99
C THR A 75 18.36 9.34 4.19
N VAL A 76 18.45 8.03 4.04
CA VAL A 76 17.40 7.14 3.49
C VAL A 76 16.94 6.21 4.62
N PRO A 77 15.65 6.07 4.88
CA PRO A 77 14.54 6.76 4.22
C PRO A 77 14.47 8.25 4.56
N GLY A 78 14.01 9.04 3.59
CA GLY A 78 13.87 10.48 3.73
C GLY A 78 13.33 11.14 2.46
N VAL A 79 12.82 12.36 2.62
CA VAL A 79 12.38 13.19 1.50
C VAL A 79 13.33 14.37 1.32
N TRP A 80 13.68 14.68 0.08
CA TRP A 80 14.72 15.69 -0.16
C TRP A 80 14.29 17.12 0.19
N GLN A 81 12.96 17.42 0.25
CA GLN A 81 12.47 18.73 0.67
C GLN A 81 12.75 18.98 2.16
N ILE A 82 12.65 17.96 3.00
CA ILE A 82 13.03 18.07 4.43
C ILE A 82 14.55 18.16 4.58
N ALA A 83 15.31 17.55 3.67
CA ALA A 83 16.78 17.65 3.65
C ALA A 83 17.29 19.00 3.10
N GLY A 84 16.40 19.91 2.68
CA GLY A 84 16.75 21.26 2.24
C GLY A 84 16.93 21.43 0.73
N TYR A 85 16.57 20.41 -0.06
CA TYR A 85 16.53 20.48 -1.51
C TYR A 85 15.10 20.68 -1.99
N ASP A 86 14.88 21.57 -2.97
CA ASP A 86 13.54 21.91 -3.43
C ASP A 86 12.65 22.50 -2.31
N SER A 87 11.36 22.67 -2.57
CA SER A 87 10.38 23.16 -1.60
C SER A 87 9.17 22.24 -1.55
N PRO A 88 8.63 21.94 -0.37
CA PRO A 88 7.35 21.24 -0.28
C PRO A 88 6.26 22.12 -0.87
N GLN A 89 5.60 21.62 -1.93
CA GLN A 89 4.50 22.31 -2.59
C GLN A 89 3.18 21.87 -1.99
N TYR A 90 2.26 22.81 -1.85
CA TYR A 90 0.87 22.53 -1.48
C TYR A 90 -0.06 23.24 -2.47
N THR A 91 -0.75 22.47 -3.27
CA THR A 91 -1.63 22.95 -4.34
C THR A 91 -3.10 22.61 -4.13
N ASN A 92 -3.43 22.06 -2.94
CA ASN A 92 -4.74 21.48 -2.64
C ASN A 92 -5.09 20.47 -3.75
N ILE A 93 -6.25 20.57 -4.33
CA ILE A 93 -6.81 19.69 -5.36
C ILE A 93 -6.34 20.04 -6.79
N ARG A 94 -5.20 20.70 -6.96
CA ARG A 94 -4.69 21.10 -8.28
C ARG A 94 -3.36 20.46 -8.56
N TYR A 95 -3.19 19.95 -9.77
CA TYR A 95 -1.87 19.53 -10.19
C TYR A 95 -0.86 20.68 -10.12
N PRO A 96 0.39 20.43 -9.70
CA PRO A 96 1.45 21.45 -9.69
C PRO A 96 1.98 21.77 -11.10
N PHE A 97 1.42 21.15 -12.13
CA PHE A 97 1.78 21.31 -13.54
C PHE A 97 0.51 21.27 -14.42
N PRO A 98 0.58 21.69 -15.70
CA PRO A 98 -0.55 21.62 -16.61
C PRO A 98 -1.07 20.20 -16.82
N PHE A 99 -2.39 20.06 -16.92
CA PHE A 99 -3.03 18.79 -17.22
C PHE A 99 -2.93 18.47 -18.72
N ASP A 100 -2.01 17.61 -19.08
CA ASP A 100 -1.74 17.15 -20.46
C ASP A 100 -1.20 15.71 -20.48
N PRO A 101 -1.89 14.74 -19.82
CA PRO A 101 -1.38 13.38 -19.71
C PRO A 101 -1.19 12.72 -21.07
N PRO A 102 -0.16 11.87 -21.25
CA PRO A 102 0.81 11.44 -20.23
C PRO A 102 2.01 12.38 -20.05
N TYR A 103 2.02 13.54 -20.73
CA TYR A 103 3.16 14.44 -20.78
C TYR A 103 3.33 15.26 -19.50
N LEU A 104 4.58 15.57 -19.21
CA LEU A 104 5.03 16.30 -18.03
C LEU A 104 5.79 17.57 -18.43
N PRO A 105 6.00 18.53 -17.50
CA PRO A 105 6.94 19.61 -17.73
C PRO A 105 8.32 19.07 -18.12
N GLN A 106 8.98 19.72 -19.10
CA GLN A 106 10.29 19.27 -19.56
C GLN A 106 11.39 19.37 -18.49
N ASP A 107 11.24 20.26 -17.53
CA ASP A 107 12.18 20.52 -16.44
C ASP A 107 11.83 19.72 -15.17
N ILE A 108 11.68 18.40 -15.30
CA ILE A 108 11.40 17.52 -14.16
C ILE A 108 12.59 17.50 -13.20
N PRO A 109 12.44 17.96 -11.95
CA PRO A 109 13.46 17.80 -10.94
C PRO A 109 13.73 16.34 -10.63
N CYS A 110 14.99 16.01 -10.30
CA CYS A 110 15.37 14.65 -9.95
C CYS A 110 16.49 14.58 -8.91
N GLY A 111 16.56 13.46 -8.22
CA GLY A 111 17.59 13.14 -7.26
C GLY A 111 18.38 11.90 -7.67
N ALA A 112 19.71 12.03 -7.76
CA ALA A 112 20.62 10.92 -7.99
C ALA A 112 21.18 10.44 -6.66
N TYR A 113 20.91 9.19 -6.30
CA TYR A 113 21.35 8.54 -5.06
C TYR A 113 22.41 7.49 -5.38
N VAL A 114 23.46 7.42 -4.59
CA VAL A 114 24.49 6.37 -4.71
C VAL A 114 24.89 5.88 -3.32
N ARG A 115 24.96 4.55 -3.16
CA ARG A 115 25.44 3.93 -1.94
C ARG A 115 26.36 2.75 -2.24
N LYS A 116 27.42 2.65 -1.47
CA LYS A 116 28.25 1.45 -1.36
C LYS A 116 27.82 0.64 -0.16
N PHE A 117 27.75 -0.68 -0.32
CA PHE A 117 27.41 -1.59 0.75
C PHE A 117 28.16 -2.93 0.57
N THR A 118 28.35 -3.64 1.67
CA THR A 118 28.95 -4.97 1.65
C THR A 118 27.86 -6.02 1.60
N TYR A 119 28.01 -6.98 0.69
CA TYR A 119 27.17 -8.15 0.60
C TYR A 119 28.03 -9.40 0.83
N HIS A 120 27.49 -10.35 1.58
CA HIS A 120 28.10 -11.65 1.80
C HIS A 120 27.16 -12.74 1.25
N GLU A 121 27.74 -13.57 0.36
CA GLU A 121 27.04 -14.69 -0.22
C GLU A 121 26.54 -15.65 0.86
N ASN A 122 25.36 -16.20 0.65
CA ASN A 122 24.77 -17.22 1.49
C ASN A 122 24.38 -18.42 0.63
N ILE A 123 25.11 -19.53 0.76
CA ILE A 123 24.89 -20.73 -0.03
C ILE A 123 23.50 -21.35 0.17
N ASP A 124 22.90 -21.15 1.35
CA ASP A 124 21.56 -21.65 1.67
C ASP A 124 20.45 -20.71 1.20
N ALA A 125 20.82 -19.49 0.77
CA ALA A 125 19.92 -18.47 0.27
C ALA A 125 20.58 -17.66 -0.86
N PRO A 126 20.82 -18.27 -2.02
CA PRO A 126 21.59 -17.68 -3.10
C PRO A 126 20.79 -16.62 -3.90
N ARG A 127 19.46 -16.63 -3.84
CA ARG A 127 18.64 -15.65 -4.53
C ARG A 127 18.49 -14.37 -3.71
N ILE A 128 18.63 -13.23 -4.37
CA ILE A 128 18.61 -11.93 -3.69
C ILE A 128 17.61 -11.02 -4.34
N TYR A 129 16.67 -10.52 -3.52
CA TYR A 129 15.64 -9.61 -3.96
C TYR A 129 15.82 -8.25 -3.30
N LEU A 130 15.99 -7.21 -4.14
CA LEU A 130 16.10 -5.83 -3.71
C LEU A 130 14.69 -5.24 -3.61
N ASN A 131 14.37 -4.70 -2.44
CA ASN A 131 13.06 -4.13 -2.14
C ASN A 131 13.16 -2.62 -1.88
N PHE A 132 12.24 -1.86 -2.46
CA PHE A 132 11.92 -0.49 -2.12
C PHE A 132 10.48 -0.43 -1.64
N GLU A 133 10.23 -0.08 -0.38
CA GLU A 133 8.87 -0.03 0.17
C GLU A 133 8.11 1.26 -0.17
N GLY A 134 8.81 2.29 -0.62
CA GLY A 134 8.19 3.54 -1.07
C GLY A 134 9.19 4.53 -1.63
N VAL A 135 8.93 4.97 -2.87
CA VAL A 135 9.72 5.98 -3.58
C VAL A 135 8.79 6.90 -4.37
N ASP A 136 8.83 8.18 -4.11
CA ASP A 136 7.98 9.18 -4.76
C ASP A 136 8.79 10.05 -5.73
N SER A 137 8.39 10.14 -7.01
CA SER A 137 7.19 9.59 -7.67
C SER A 137 7.50 8.29 -8.43
N CYS A 138 8.59 8.24 -9.18
CA CYS A 138 9.09 7.06 -9.88
C CYS A 138 10.61 7.02 -9.83
N PHE A 139 11.18 5.85 -10.12
CA PHE A 139 12.62 5.70 -10.04
C PHE A 139 13.19 4.65 -10.98
N PHE A 140 14.45 4.86 -11.33
CA PHE A 140 15.31 3.91 -12.03
C PHE A 140 16.38 3.42 -11.06
N VAL A 141 16.75 2.13 -11.17
CA VAL A 141 17.78 1.53 -10.31
C VAL A 141 18.86 0.84 -11.12
N TRP A 142 20.10 0.99 -10.67
CA TRP A 142 21.27 0.29 -11.19
C TRP A 142 22.04 -0.38 -10.05
N LEU A 143 22.52 -1.57 -10.30
CA LEU A 143 23.39 -2.30 -9.37
C LEU A 143 24.71 -2.62 -10.04
N ASN A 144 25.82 -2.21 -9.43
CA ASN A 144 27.17 -2.35 -10.00
C ASN A 144 27.31 -1.78 -11.43
N GLY A 145 26.59 -0.69 -11.73
CA GLY A 145 26.61 -0.02 -13.02
C GLY A 145 25.73 -0.64 -14.09
N LYS A 146 25.04 -1.74 -13.80
CA LYS A 146 24.08 -2.40 -14.69
C LYS A 146 22.67 -1.93 -14.37
N TYR A 147 21.90 -1.61 -15.39
CA TYR A 147 20.48 -1.30 -15.23
C TYR A 147 19.73 -2.50 -14.64
N THR A 148 19.00 -2.25 -13.58
CA THR A 148 18.25 -3.27 -12.84
C THR A 148 16.76 -3.19 -13.14
N GLY A 149 16.16 -1.98 -13.12
CA GLY A 149 14.76 -1.81 -13.45
C GLY A 149 14.21 -0.41 -13.18
N TYR A 150 12.90 -0.29 -13.36
CA TYR A 150 12.09 0.91 -13.17
C TYR A 150 10.80 0.58 -12.41
N SER A 151 10.34 1.49 -11.59
CA SER A 151 9.02 1.40 -10.95
C SER A 151 8.45 2.77 -10.67
N GLN A 152 7.12 2.86 -10.69
CA GLN A 152 6.33 3.99 -10.20
C GLN A 152 5.32 3.49 -9.15
N VAL A 153 4.37 4.30 -8.73
CA VAL A 153 3.43 4.10 -7.61
C VAL A 153 4.12 4.23 -6.25
N PRO A 154 4.10 5.44 -5.67
CA PRO A 154 4.92 5.79 -4.50
C PRO A 154 4.78 4.88 -3.29
N HIS A 155 3.56 4.41 -3.02
CA HIS A 155 3.26 3.63 -1.81
C HIS A 155 3.18 2.11 -2.07
N ALA A 156 3.55 1.66 -3.26
CA ALA A 156 3.72 0.24 -3.59
C ALA A 156 5.15 -0.23 -3.29
N THR A 157 5.28 -1.51 -2.94
CA THR A 157 6.60 -2.14 -2.82
C THR A 157 7.08 -2.59 -4.20
N ALA A 158 8.24 -2.08 -4.63
CA ALA A 158 8.93 -2.56 -5.82
C ALA A 158 10.01 -3.57 -5.42
N GLU A 159 9.94 -4.79 -5.94
CA GLU A 159 10.89 -5.87 -5.69
C GLU A 159 11.59 -6.26 -7.00
N PHE A 160 12.92 -6.42 -6.97
CA PHE A 160 13.74 -6.76 -8.14
C PHE A 160 14.61 -7.96 -7.81
N ASP A 161 14.68 -8.97 -8.72
CA ASP A 161 15.67 -10.03 -8.61
C ASP A 161 17.05 -9.48 -9.03
N VAL A 162 17.95 -9.40 -8.07
CA VAL A 162 19.30 -8.84 -8.25
C VAL A 162 20.39 -9.89 -8.09
N THR A 163 20.04 -11.16 -8.11
CA THR A 163 20.95 -12.29 -7.91
C THR A 163 22.17 -12.23 -8.82
N GLU A 164 21.96 -11.99 -10.12
CA GLU A 164 23.04 -11.92 -11.12
C GLU A 164 23.82 -10.60 -11.14
N PHE A 165 23.40 -9.62 -10.35
CA PHE A 165 24.00 -8.29 -10.31
C PHE A 165 24.96 -8.11 -9.14
N LEU A 166 24.77 -8.87 -8.05
CA LEU A 166 25.57 -8.79 -6.83
C LEU A 166 26.86 -9.62 -6.95
N LYS A 167 27.83 -9.23 -6.14
CA LYS A 167 29.09 -9.96 -5.96
C LYS A 167 29.48 -9.99 -4.48
N GLU A 168 30.26 -10.96 -4.07
CA GLU A 168 30.85 -10.98 -2.73
C GLU A 168 31.66 -9.72 -2.47
N GLY A 169 31.50 -9.12 -1.29
CA GLY A 169 32.18 -7.92 -0.87
C GLY A 169 31.46 -6.61 -1.26
N GLU A 170 32.20 -5.61 -1.69
CA GLU A 170 31.66 -4.26 -1.96
C GLU A 170 30.83 -4.23 -3.24
N ASN A 171 29.60 -3.71 -3.12
CA ASN A 171 28.66 -3.43 -4.20
C ASN A 171 28.24 -1.97 -4.20
N THR A 172 27.81 -1.47 -5.35
CA THR A 172 27.31 -0.10 -5.50
C THR A 172 25.89 -0.13 -6.05
N ILE A 173 24.95 0.46 -5.33
CA ILE A 173 23.60 0.75 -5.80
C ILE A 173 23.50 2.22 -6.19
N ALA A 174 22.86 2.49 -7.31
CA ALA A 174 22.54 3.85 -7.76
C ALA A 174 21.04 3.91 -8.11
N VAL A 175 20.40 5.01 -7.71
CA VAL A 175 18.96 5.23 -7.94
C VAL A 175 18.77 6.64 -8.46
N LEU A 176 17.97 6.79 -9.53
CA LEU A 176 17.48 8.07 -10.00
C LEU A 176 16.00 8.19 -9.68
N VAL A 177 15.64 9.12 -8.82
CA VAL A 177 14.24 9.42 -8.49
C VAL A 177 13.81 10.66 -9.25
N LEU A 178 12.69 10.59 -9.96
CA LEU A 178 12.06 11.72 -10.64
C LEU A 178 10.93 12.29 -9.78
N LYS A 179 10.81 13.63 -9.78
CA LYS A 179 9.76 14.31 -9.01
C LYS A 179 8.36 13.99 -9.52
N TRP A 180 8.21 13.80 -10.82
CA TRP A 180 6.94 13.49 -11.47
C TRP A 180 7.11 12.41 -12.53
N CYS A 181 6.04 11.66 -12.74
CA CYS A 181 5.84 10.73 -13.84
C CYS A 181 4.38 10.80 -14.31
N ASP A 182 4.03 10.08 -15.35
CA ASP A 182 2.64 9.98 -15.80
C ASP A 182 1.69 9.45 -14.69
N GLY A 183 2.19 8.63 -13.79
CA GLY A 183 1.48 8.21 -12.57
C GLY A 183 1.09 9.36 -11.64
N SER A 184 1.79 10.50 -11.69
CA SER A 184 1.49 11.67 -10.85
C SER A 184 0.11 12.29 -11.14
N TYR A 185 -0.51 11.97 -12.27
CA TYR A 185 -1.91 12.32 -12.54
C TYR A 185 -2.92 11.53 -11.71
N LEU A 186 -2.50 10.44 -11.07
CA LEU A 186 -3.27 9.65 -10.09
C LEU A 186 -2.83 9.91 -8.64
N GLU A 187 -1.94 10.86 -8.41
CA GLU A 187 -1.32 11.17 -7.11
C GLU A 187 -1.61 12.63 -6.70
N ASP A 188 -2.86 13.06 -6.89
CA ASP A 188 -3.30 14.45 -6.63
C ASP A 188 -3.87 14.63 -5.21
N GLN A 189 -3.41 13.83 -4.26
CA GLN A 189 -3.87 13.89 -2.87
C GLN A 189 -3.66 15.29 -2.26
N ASP A 190 -4.64 15.73 -1.46
CA ASP A 190 -4.59 17.00 -0.74
C ASP A 190 -3.58 16.94 0.42
N LYS A 191 -2.31 16.97 0.06
CA LYS A 191 -1.16 16.92 0.98
C LYS A 191 0.00 17.72 0.44
N PHE A 192 1.03 17.97 1.27
CA PHE A 192 2.31 18.46 0.75
C PHE A 192 2.88 17.49 -0.27
N ARG A 193 3.50 18.04 -1.32
CA ARG A 193 4.21 17.27 -2.35
C ARG A 193 5.67 17.19 -1.97
N MET A 194 6.13 16.00 -1.64
CA MET A 194 7.51 15.70 -1.26
C MET A 194 7.94 14.43 -1.97
N ASN A 195 9.24 14.32 -2.23
CA ASN A 195 9.80 13.25 -3.05
C ASN A 195 11.06 12.67 -2.43
N GLY A 196 11.40 11.45 -2.83
CA GLY A 196 12.59 10.74 -2.40
C GLY A 196 12.32 9.28 -2.09
N ILE A 197 13.32 8.59 -1.58
CA ILE A 197 13.19 7.23 -1.05
C ILE A 197 12.71 7.36 0.40
N PHE A 198 11.39 7.35 0.62
CA PHE A 198 10.80 7.73 1.90
C PHE A 198 10.42 6.55 2.81
N ARG A 199 10.54 5.31 2.30
CA ARG A 199 10.43 4.07 3.08
C ARG A 199 11.68 3.21 2.92
N ASP A 200 11.73 2.11 3.63
CA ASP A 200 12.92 1.27 3.74
C ASP A 200 13.35 0.66 2.41
N VAL A 201 14.69 0.51 2.29
CA VAL A 201 15.35 -0.22 1.20
C VAL A 201 16.11 -1.38 1.82
N TYR A 202 15.91 -2.60 1.30
CA TYR A 202 16.57 -3.78 1.85
C TYR A 202 16.74 -4.89 0.82
N LEU A 203 17.62 -5.83 1.15
CA LEU A 203 17.78 -7.10 0.44
C LEU A 203 17.10 -8.21 1.22
N LEU A 204 16.39 -9.08 0.51
CA LEU A 204 15.94 -10.36 1.02
C LEU A 204 16.79 -11.48 0.41
N LYS A 205 17.39 -12.31 1.27
CA LYS A 205 18.14 -13.51 0.86
C LYS A 205 17.20 -14.71 0.88
N ARG A 206 16.98 -15.34 -0.27
CA ARG A 206 16.00 -16.40 -0.44
C ARG A 206 16.66 -17.71 -0.87
N PRO A 207 16.18 -18.85 -0.41
CA PRO A 207 16.59 -20.13 -0.96
C PRO A 207 16.13 -20.28 -2.42
N GLU A 208 16.75 -21.17 -3.18
CA GLU A 208 16.26 -21.49 -4.53
C GLU A 208 14.84 -22.04 -4.53
N ARG A 209 14.49 -22.77 -3.47
CA ARG A 209 13.16 -23.34 -3.26
C ARG A 209 12.45 -22.55 -2.17
N ALA A 210 11.87 -21.44 -2.56
CA ALA A 210 11.22 -20.49 -1.66
C ALA A 210 9.71 -20.66 -1.63
N ILE A 211 9.11 -20.23 -0.51
CA ILE A 211 7.68 -19.93 -0.44
C ILE A 211 7.49 -18.56 -1.09
N TRP A 212 6.98 -18.52 -2.32
CA TRP A 212 6.84 -17.26 -3.05
C TRP A 212 5.78 -16.36 -2.44
N ASP A 213 4.59 -16.92 -2.23
CA ASP A 213 3.44 -16.17 -1.73
C ASP A 213 2.53 -17.07 -0.89
N TYR A 214 1.70 -16.49 -0.05
CA TYR A 214 0.63 -17.21 0.62
C TYR A 214 -0.60 -16.33 0.81
N HIS A 215 -1.76 -16.97 0.90
CA HIS A 215 -3.04 -16.29 1.12
C HIS A 215 -3.86 -17.06 2.15
N ILE A 216 -4.27 -16.35 3.20
CA ILE A 216 -5.06 -16.87 4.31
C ILE A 216 -6.49 -16.36 4.16
N THR A 217 -7.44 -17.28 4.15
CA THR A 217 -8.87 -16.94 4.23
C THR A 217 -9.52 -17.62 5.42
N THR A 218 -10.44 -16.92 6.08
CA THR A 218 -11.11 -17.42 7.28
C THR A 218 -12.61 -17.31 7.15
N GLN A 219 -13.30 -18.33 7.61
CA GLN A 219 -14.75 -18.35 7.74
C GLN A 219 -15.13 -18.86 9.12
N ILE A 220 -16.15 -18.30 9.73
CA ILE A 220 -16.63 -18.73 11.05
C ILE A 220 -18.08 -19.14 10.93
N LYS A 221 -18.36 -20.38 11.32
CA LYS A 221 -19.71 -20.93 11.33
C LYS A 221 -19.90 -21.81 12.57
N GLU A 222 -21.02 -21.64 13.25
CA GLU A 222 -21.41 -22.50 14.40
C GLU A 222 -20.27 -22.72 15.41
N ASN A 223 -19.63 -21.63 15.83
CA ASN A 223 -18.53 -21.65 16.78
C ASN A 223 -17.29 -22.45 16.32
N THR A 224 -17.07 -22.57 15.02
CA THR A 224 -15.88 -23.19 14.44
C THR A 224 -15.30 -22.25 13.38
N ALA A 225 -14.02 -21.93 13.49
CA ALA A 225 -13.31 -21.21 12.45
C ALA A 225 -12.71 -22.22 11.45
N LYS A 226 -12.97 -21.97 10.18
CA LYS A 226 -12.36 -22.63 9.05
C LYS A 226 -11.27 -21.71 8.52
N VAL A 227 -10.03 -22.16 8.59
CA VAL A 227 -8.86 -21.42 8.10
C VAL A 227 -8.32 -22.14 6.89
N LYS A 228 -8.38 -21.51 5.74
CA LYS A 228 -7.78 -22.03 4.50
C LYS A 228 -6.53 -21.24 4.19
N LEU A 229 -5.45 -21.94 3.94
CA LEU A 229 -4.16 -21.40 3.51
C LEU A 229 -3.83 -21.93 2.12
N ASN A 230 -3.56 -21.01 1.19
CA ASN A 230 -2.99 -21.33 -0.11
C ASN A 230 -1.55 -20.81 -0.13
N VAL A 231 -0.61 -21.60 -0.63
CA VAL A 231 0.81 -21.24 -0.74
C VAL A 231 1.24 -21.42 -2.19
N THR A 232 1.94 -20.42 -2.71
CA THR A 232 2.56 -20.46 -4.02
C THR A 232 4.06 -20.71 -3.85
N PHE A 233 4.61 -21.61 -4.64
CA PHE A 233 6.01 -22.01 -4.59
C PHE A 233 6.71 -21.69 -5.90
N ASP A 234 8.00 -21.41 -5.84
CA ASP A 234 8.87 -21.49 -7.01
C ASP A 234 9.05 -22.95 -7.46
N PHE A 235 9.19 -23.85 -6.47
CA PHE A 235 9.24 -25.32 -6.66
C PHE A 235 8.45 -25.97 -5.55
N SER A 236 7.71 -27.04 -5.85
CA SER A 236 6.97 -27.80 -4.84
C SER A 236 7.90 -28.32 -3.75
N ILE A 237 7.59 -27.96 -2.51
CA ILE A 237 8.29 -28.38 -1.30
C ILE A 237 7.28 -28.66 -0.20
N PRO A 238 7.52 -29.64 0.69
CA PRO A 238 6.69 -29.79 1.88
C PRO A 238 6.82 -28.59 2.80
N VAL A 239 5.69 -27.97 3.17
CA VAL A 239 5.64 -26.87 4.13
C VAL A 239 4.82 -27.30 5.34
N SER A 240 5.46 -27.38 6.49
CA SER A 240 4.79 -27.56 7.76
C SER A 240 4.06 -26.25 8.14
N VAL A 241 2.81 -26.37 8.52
CA VAL A 241 1.97 -25.26 8.98
C VAL A 241 1.65 -25.48 10.45
N ILE A 242 1.91 -24.48 11.27
CA ILE A 242 1.61 -24.51 12.70
C ILE A 242 0.86 -23.24 13.05
N ILE A 243 -0.29 -23.38 13.71
CA ILE A 243 -1.05 -22.25 14.27
C ILE A 243 -1.05 -22.40 15.78
N GLU A 244 -0.55 -21.38 16.47
CA GLU A 244 -0.43 -21.33 17.92
C GLU A 244 -1.31 -20.20 18.49
N ASP A 245 -1.91 -20.43 19.63
CA ASP A 245 -2.61 -19.40 20.40
C ASP A 245 -1.64 -18.48 21.17
N GLN A 246 -2.16 -17.50 21.90
CA GLN A 246 -1.35 -16.58 22.71
C GLN A 246 -0.61 -17.27 23.87
N ALA A 247 -1.08 -18.43 24.30
CA ALA A 247 -0.40 -19.27 25.30
C ALA A 247 0.66 -20.20 24.66
N ARG A 248 0.88 -20.08 23.34
CA ARG A 248 1.75 -20.94 22.52
C ARG A 248 1.29 -22.41 22.45
N ALA A 249 0.03 -22.67 22.74
CA ALA A 249 -0.54 -23.98 22.49
C ALA A 249 -0.87 -24.14 21.01
N VAL A 250 -0.49 -25.28 20.44
CA VAL A 250 -0.78 -25.59 19.03
C VAL A 250 -2.27 -25.89 18.89
N VAL A 251 -2.99 -25.04 18.15
CA VAL A 251 -4.42 -25.18 17.88
C VAL A 251 -4.72 -25.84 16.54
N ALA A 252 -3.78 -25.78 15.60
CA ALA A 252 -3.84 -26.50 14.34
C ALA A 252 -2.43 -26.76 13.80
N THR A 253 -2.25 -27.89 13.13
CA THR A 253 -1.00 -28.25 12.46
C THR A 253 -1.26 -29.16 11.27
N GLY A 254 -0.41 -29.09 10.26
CA GLY A 254 -0.49 -29.92 9.06
C GLY A 254 0.66 -29.66 8.12
N THR A 255 0.65 -30.32 6.97
CA THR A 255 1.69 -30.16 5.94
C THR A 255 1.02 -29.90 4.60
N ILE A 256 1.44 -28.84 3.93
CA ILE A 256 1.11 -28.55 2.53
C ILE A 256 2.10 -29.31 1.65
N SER A 257 1.58 -29.96 0.64
CA SER A 257 2.34 -30.64 -0.41
C SER A 257 2.00 -30.04 -1.78
N ASP A 258 2.03 -30.85 -2.81
CA ASP A 258 1.98 -30.45 -4.23
C ASP A 258 0.76 -29.65 -4.66
N ASP A 259 -0.36 -29.70 -3.93
CA ASP A 259 -1.57 -28.93 -4.23
C ASP A 259 -1.51 -27.47 -3.73
N GLY A 260 -0.49 -27.13 -2.95
CA GLY A 260 -0.27 -25.78 -2.42
C GLY A 260 -1.35 -25.29 -1.46
N SER A 261 -2.24 -26.14 -0.92
CA SER A 261 -3.34 -25.72 -0.05
C SER A 261 -3.57 -26.64 1.14
N ILE A 262 -4.06 -26.06 2.24
CA ILE A 262 -4.52 -26.79 3.41
C ILE A 262 -5.68 -26.06 4.10
N GLU A 263 -6.55 -26.81 4.74
CA GLU A 263 -7.68 -26.28 5.49
C GLU A 263 -7.69 -26.83 6.93
N PHE A 264 -7.85 -25.94 7.89
CA PHE A 264 -7.95 -26.26 9.30
C PHE A 264 -9.33 -25.91 9.84
N LYS A 265 -9.77 -26.66 10.86
CA LYS A 265 -10.92 -26.32 11.68
C LYS A 265 -10.46 -26.06 13.10
N ILE A 266 -10.72 -24.86 13.60
CA ILE A 266 -10.41 -24.46 14.97
C ILE A 266 -11.73 -24.35 15.72
N PRO A 267 -12.06 -25.29 16.61
CA PRO A 267 -13.28 -25.25 17.40
C PRO A 267 -13.16 -24.20 18.53
N ASN A 268 -14.26 -23.55 18.84
CA ASN A 268 -14.35 -22.52 19.89
C ASN A 268 -13.25 -21.44 19.78
N PRO A 269 -13.08 -20.80 18.60
CA PRO A 269 -12.01 -19.86 18.39
C PRO A 269 -12.21 -18.61 19.26
N THR A 270 -11.12 -18.04 19.76
CA THR A 270 -11.16 -16.68 20.30
C THR A 270 -11.10 -15.69 19.15
N LEU A 271 -12.12 -14.85 19.05
CA LEU A 271 -12.25 -13.90 17.95
C LEU A 271 -11.52 -12.59 18.24
N TRP A 272 -10.87 -12.06 17.21
CA TRP A 272 -10.28 -10.73 17.22
C TRP A 272 -11.37 -9.66 17.18
N ASN A 273 -11.23 -8.65 18.01
CA ASN A 273 -12.04 -7.43 17.95
C ASN A 273 -11.22 -6.22 18.41
N THR A 274 -11.78 -5.02 18.28
CA THR A 274 -11.07 -3.78 18.59
C THR A 274 -10.78 -3.55 20.07
N GLU A 275 -11.52 -4.19 20.98
CA GLU A 275 -11.30 -4.10 22.43
C GLU A 275 -10.37 -5.21 22.95
N HIS A 276 -10.44 -6.37 22.31
CA HIS A 276 -9.64 -7.55 22.63
C HIS A 276 -9.02 -8.12 21.35
N PRO A 277 -7.92 -7.56 20.86
CA PRO A 277 -7.28 -7.98 19.62
C PRO A 277 -6.53 -9.30 19.80
N TYR A 278 -7.28 -10.41 19.83
CA TYR A 278 -6.71 -11.73 20.01
C TYR A 278 -6.02 -12.21 18.73
N ILE A 279 -4.74 -12.52 18.85
CA ILE A 279 -3.87 -12.92 17.74
C ILE A 279 -3.41 -14.36 17.94
N TYR A 280 -3.47 -15.14 16.88
CA TYR A 280 -2.77 -16.41 16.75
C TYR A 280 -1.46 -16.17 15.98
N THR A 281 -0.49 -17.04 16.18
CA THR A 281 0.76 -17.03 15.41
C THR A 281 0.72 -18.14 14.37
N LEU A 282 0.93 -17.78 13.12
CA LEU A 282 1.13 -18.71 12.01
C LEU A 282 2.64 -18.92 11.81
N THR A 283 3.06 -20.17 11.68
CA THR A 283 4.41 -20.53 11.24
C THR A 283 4.29 -21.41 9.99
N LEU A 284 4.93 -20.96 8.90
CA LEU A 284 5.15 -21.75 7.70
C LEU A 284 6.62 -22.17 7.69
N GLN A 285 6.90 -23.45 7.67
CA GLN A 285 8.26 -23.96 7.76
C GLN A 285 8.53 -25.00 6.68
N SER A 286 9.50 -24.71 5.84
CA SER A 286 10.11 -25.69 4.91
C SER A 286 11.48 -26.14 5.42
N SER A 287 12.15 -27.00 4.66
CA SER A 287 13.55 -27.34 4.93
C SER A 287 14.52 -26.20 4.62
N TYR A 288 14.07 -25.10 4.01
CA TYR A 288 14.93 -24.04 3.47
C TYR A 288 14.70 -22.69 4.15
N GLU A 289 13.47 -22.42 4.61
CA GLU A 289 13.10 -21.17 5.26
C GLU A 289 11.89 -21.31 6.17
N THR A 290 11.72 -20.33 7.03
CA THR A 290 10.58 -20.20 7.93
C THR A 290 9.98 -18.82 7.80
N ILE A 291 8.65 -18.73 7.74
CA ILE A 291 7.89 -17.49 7.78
C ILE A 291 7.03 -17.52 9.03
N VAL A 292 7.08 -16.45 9.81
CA VAL A 292 6.21 -16.23 10.99
C VAL A 292 5.30 -15.04 10.69
N ASP A 293 4.00 -15.19 10.92
CA ASP A 293 3.04 -14.11 10.73
C ASP A 293 1.93 -14.16 11.78
N TYR A 294 1.17 -13.07 11.89
CA TYR A 294 -0.04 -13.00 12.68
C TYR A 294 -1.24 -13.53 11.90
N ILE A 295 -2.15 -14.16 12.60
CA ILE A 295 -3.46 -14.56 12.10
C ILE A 295 -4.52 -14.19 13.14
N ALA A 296 -5.61 -13.58 12.69
CA ALA A 296 -6.74 -13.28 13.54
C ALA A 296 -8.04 -13.80 12.92
N LEU A 297 -8.94 -14.25 13.78
CA LEU A 297 -10.21 -14.84 13.40
C LEU A 297 -11.33 -13.84 13.65
N ARG A 298 -12.00 -13.42 12.60
CA ARG A 298 -13.09 -12.44 12.67
C ARG A 298 -14.03 -12.59 11.49
N THR A 299 -15.23 -12.04 11.59
CA THR A 299 -16.18 -11.89 10.49
C THR A 299 -16.59 -10.44 10.33
N ILE A 300 -16.85 -10.02 9.10
CA ILE A 300 -17.56 -8.78 8.78
C ILE A 300 -18.58 -9.08 7.70
N GLU A 301 -19.79 -8.58 7.87
CA GLU A 301 -20.89 -8.81 6.93
C GLU A 301 -21.92 -7.68 7.00
N ILE A 302 -22.72 -7.57 5.96
CA ILE A 302 -23.87 -6.67 5.92
C ILE A 302 -25.13 -7.53 5.97
N ARG A 303 -26.01 -7.23 6.94
CA ARG A 303 -27.37 -7.78 7.04
C ARG A 303 -28.36 -6.66 7.23
N ASP A 304 -29.41 -6.64 6.45
CA ASP A 304 -30.45 -5.61 6.54
C ASP A 304 -29.90 -4.18 6.56
N LYS A 305 -28.92 -3.90 5.67
CA LYS A 305 -28.25 -2.58 5.54
C LYS A 305 -27.42 -2.16 6.79
N ILE A 306 -27.10 -3.10 7.67
CA ILE A 306 -26.34 -2.87 8.89
C ILE A 306 -25.07 -3.71 8.84
N ILE A 307 -23.94 -3.11 9.23
CA ILE A 307 -22.66 -3.80 9.32
C ILE A 307 -22.59 -4.56 10.65
N TYR A 308 -22.26 -5.84 10.55
CA TYR A 308 -22.01 -6.72 11.69
C TYR A 308 -20.54 -7.16 11.69
N PHE A 309 -19.94 -7.08 12.85
CA PHE A 309 -18.60 -7.58 13.10
C PHE A 309 -18.67 -8.64 14.19
N ASN A 310 -18.22 -9.87 13.90
CA ASN A 310 -18.40 -11.03 14.77
C ASN A 310 -19.85 -11.22 15.25
N GLY A 311 -20.81 -10.96 14.35
CA GLY A 311 -22.24 -11.06 14.65
C GLY A 311 -22.84 -9.92 15.48
N GLN A 312 -22.05 -8.92 15.87
CA GLN A 312 -22.51 -7.73 16.61
C GLN A 312 -22.61 -6.52 15.68
N LYS A 313 -23.65 -5.71 15.86
CA LYS A 313 -23.77 -4.43 15.13
C LYS A 313 -22.63 -3.51 15.51
N ILE A 314 -22.02 -2.89 14.53
CA ILE A 314 -20.94 -1.93 14.75
C ILE A 314 -21.17 -0.60 14.07
N LYS A 315 -20.44 0.41 14.54
CA LYS A 315 -20.20 1.67 13.82
C LYS A 315 -18.71 1.91 13.75
N PHE A 316 -18.23 2.35 12.59
CA PHE A 316 -16.88 2.88 12.47
C PHE A 316 -16.83 4.24 13.19
N ARG A 317 -15.97 4.33 14.19
CA ARG A 317 -15.63 5.56 14.91
C ARG A 317 -14.16 5.78 14.69
N GLY A 318 -13.84 6.43 13.59
CA GLY A 318 -12.48 6.46 13.10
C GLY A 318 -12.02 7.84 12.64
N VAL A 319 -10.82 7.83 12.16
CA VAL A 319 -10.14 9.00 11.59
C VAL A 319 -9.55 8.66 10.23
N ASN A 320 -9.42 9.68 9.39
CA ASN A 320 -8.53 9.65 8.24
C ASN A 320 -7.11 9.94 8.72
N ARG A 321 -6.14 9.10 8.34
CA ARG A 321 -4.75 9.25 8.75
C ARG A 321 -3.85 9.35 7.52
N HIS A 322 -3.14 10.46 7.40
CA HIS A 322 -2.00 10.59 6.50
C HIS A 322 -0.72 10.06 7.14
N ASP A 323 0.16 9.41 6.37
CA ASP A 323 1.54 9.16 6.75
C ASP A 323 2.31 10.48 6.62
N SER A 324 2.34 11.24 7.73
CA SER A 324 2.98 12.55 7.76
C SER A 324 3.47 12.88 9.16
N ASP A 325 4.63 13.51 9.22
CA ASP A 325 5.26 13.99 10.46
C ASP A 325 5.84 15.39 10.21
N PRO A 326 5.72 16.33 11.17
CA PRO A 326 6.15 17.71 10.98
C PRO A 326 7.67 17.87 10.82
N GLU A 327 8.48 16.91 11.26
CA GLU A 327 9.95 16.97 11.20
C GLU A 327 10.51 16.09 10.06
N THR A 328 9.86 14.96 9.75
CA THR A 328 10.38 13.98 8.81
C THR A 328 9.58 13.86 7.51
N GLY A 329 8.50 14.65 7.37
CA GLY A 329 7.64 14.62 6.18
C GLY A 329 6.92 13.28 6.02
N PHE A 330 7.07 12.60 4.88
CA PHE A 330 6.43 11.31 4.60
C PHE A 330 7.13 10.10 5.23
N THR A 331 8.31 10.31 5.78
CA THR A 331 9.06 9.25 6.45
C THR A 331 8.57 9.11 7.89
N VAL A 332 7.77 8.08 8.14
CA VAL A 332 7.15 7.83 9.45
C VAL A 332 7.72 6.56 10.07
N SER A 333 8.32 6.70 11.23
CA SER A 333 8.96 5.60 11.96
C SER A 333 7.99 4.78 12.79
N VAL A 334 8.39 3.56 13.17
CA VAL A 334 7.61 2.71 14.08
C VAL A 334 7.24 3.42 15.39
N PRO A 335 8.14 4.16 16.08
CA PRO A 335 7.76 4.92 17.29
C PRO A 335 6.68 5.99 17.04
N GLN A 336 6.73 6.70 15.89
CA GLN A 336 5.71 7.69 15.54
C GLN A 336 4.35 7.02 15.30
N ILE A 337 4.31 5.89 14.57
CA ILE A 337 3.08 5.12 14.37
C ILE A 337 2.52 4.61 15.70
N LYS A 338 3.37 4.07 16.59
CA LYS A 338 2.94 3.63 17.92
C LYS A 338 2.32 4.76 18.74
N LYS A 339 2.85 5.97 18.61
CA LYS A 339 2.29 7.17 19.24
C LYS A 339 0.91 7.50 18.70
N ASP A 340 0.74 7.52 17.37
CA ASP A 340 -0.54 7.76 16.72
C ASP A 340 -1.60 6.74 17.16
N LEU A 341 -1.29 5.45 17.06
CA LEU A 341 -2.20 4.37 17.44
C LEU A 341 -2.58 4.45 18.92
N SER A 342 -1.63 4.75 19.79
CA SER A 342 -1.88 4.90 21.24
C SER A 342 -2.80 6.09 21.53
N LEU A 343 -2.59 7.24 20.89
CA LEU A 343 -3.45 8.41 21.02
C LEU A 343 -4.88 8.11 20.54
N MET A 344 -5.02 7.48 19.39
CA MET A 344 -6.33 7.10 18.86
C MET A 344 -7.07 6.15 19.80
N LYS A 345 -6.39 5.16 20.39
CA LYS A 345 -7.01 4.27 21.40
C LYS A 345 -7.44 5.01 22.65
N GLN A 346 -6.61 5.93 23.18
CA GLN A 346 -6.96 6.75 24.34
C GLN A 346 -8.21 7.61 24.11
N HIS A 347 -8.51 7.96 22.84
CA HIS A 347 -9.69 8.71 22.44
C HIS A 347 -10.85 7.82 21.95
N ASN A 348 -10.80 6.51 22.20
CA ASN A 348 -11.83 5.53 21.86
C ASN A 348 -12.14 5.41 20.35
N PHE A 349 -11.18 5.66 19.48
CA PHE A 349 -11.30 5.31 18.07
C PHE A 349 -11.15 3.81 17.87
N ASN A 350 -11.95 3.24 16.99
CA ASN A 350 -11.93 1.81 16.65
C ASN A 350 -11.54 1.54 15.19
N SER A 351 -11.41 2.59 14.38
CA SER A 351 -11.15 2.43 12.95
C SER A 351 -10.25 3.55 12.41
N ILE A 352 -9.54 3.23 11.32
CA ILE A 352 -8.65 4.14 10.61
C ILE A 352 -8.89 3.94 9.11
N ARG A 353 -9.02 5.05 8.36
CA ARG A 353 -8.87 5.03 6.91
C ARG A 353 -7.47 5.50 6.56
N SER A 354 -6.73 4.70 5.79
CA SER A 354 -5.40 5.08 5.32
C SER A 354 -5.52 6.07 4.15
N SER A 355 -5.86 7.28 4.46
CA SER A 355 -6.09 8.36 3.48
C SER A 355 -4.76 8.90 2.96
N HIS A 356 -4.49 8.93 1.66
CA HIS A 356 -5.28 8.33 0.57
C HIS A 356 -4.34 7.40 -0.22
N TYR A 357 -3.71 6.46 0.47
CA TYR A 357 -2.71 5.52 -0.04
C TYR A 357 -2.38 4.40 0.97
N PRO A 358 -1.82 3.28 0.53
CA PRO A 358 -1.35 2.23 1.43
C PRO A 358 -0.22 2.71 2.34
N ASN A 359 -0.32 2.43 3.63
CA ASN A 359 0.73 2.72 4.61
C ASN A 359 1.87 1.68 4.53
N ALA A 360 2.93 1.86 5.32
CA ALA A 360 4.01 0.90 5.41
C ALA A 360 3.47 -0.48 5.88
N PRO A 361 4.01 -1.62 5.41
CA PRO A 361 3.46 -2.93 5.72
C PRO A 361 3.33 -3.23 7.21
N TYR A 362 4.31 -2.80 8.01
CA TYR A 362 4.30 -2.99 9.47
C TYR A 362 3.23 -2.14 10.19
N PHE A 363 2.69 -1.10 9.55
CA PHE A 363 1.55 -0.34 10.10
C PHE A 363 0.34 -1.25 10.30
N TYR A 364 0.03 -2.09 9.33
CA TYR A 364 -1.11 -3.03 9.43
C TYR A 364 -0.85 -4.13 10.44
N GLN A 365 0.39 -4.62 10.58
CA GLN A 365 0.76 -5.54 11.65
C GLN A 365 0.52 -4.90 13.03
N MET A 366 0.83 -3.62 13.18
CA MET A 366 0.53 -2.89 14.41
C MET A 366 -0.99 -2.69 14.61
N CYS A 367 -1.75 -2.41 13.55
CA CYS A 367 -3.21 -2.31 13.64
C CYS A 367 -3.85 -3.65 14.04
N ASP A 368 -3.31 -4.78 13.57
CA ASP A 368 -3.71 -6.12 14.04
C ASP A 368 -3.55 -6.24 15.57
N LEU A 369 -2.42 -5.76 16.13
CA LEU A 369 -2.11 -5.84 17.56
C LEU A 369 -2.87 -4.82 18.41
N TYR A 370 -3.01 -3.59 17.94
CA TYR A 370 -3.69 -2.50 18.66
C TYR A 370 -5.22 -2.60 18.57
N GLY A 371 -5.75 -3.43 17.68
CA GLY A 371 -7.18 -3.62 17.52
C GLY A 371 -7.86 -2.46 16.79
N PHE A 372 -7.37 -2.10 15.62
CA PHE A 372 -8.05 -1.15 14.73
C PHE A 372 -8.65 -1.85 13.53
N MET A 373 -9.90 -1.58 13.22
CA MET A 373 -10.46 -1.89 11.90
C MET A 373 -9.90 -0.88 10.90
N VAL A 374 -9.34 -1.37 9.80
CA VAL A 374 -8.74 -0.52 8.77
C VAL A 374 -9.59 -0.54 7.51
N ILE A 375 -9.85 0.65 6.98
CA ILE A 375 -10.27 0.87 5.60
C ILE A 375 -9.00 1.23 4.84
N GLU A 376 -8.45 0.28 4.10
CA GLU A 376 -7.24 0.51 3.33
C GLU A 376 -7.58 1.08 1.97
N GLU A 377 -6.87 2.14 1.57
CA GLU A 377 -7.16 2.89 0.36
C GLU A 377 -6.03 2.79 -0.66
N ALA A 378 -6.42 2.57 -1.92
CA ALA A 378 -5.49 2.54 -3.04
C ALA A 378 -4.90 3.93 -3.30
N ASP A 379 -3.66 3.96 -3.77
CA ASP A 379 -2.90 5.18 -4.09
C ASP A 379 -3.44 5.84 -5.37
N ILE A 380 -4.68 6.32 -5.32
CA ILE A 380 -5.40 6.91 -6.45
C ILE A 380 -6.14 8.15 -6.00
N GLU A 381 -5.73 9.30 -6.52
CA GLU A 381 -6.51 10.53 -6.50
C GLU A 381 -6.29 11.32 -7.79
N ALA A 382 -7.38 11.69 -8.45
CA ALA A 382 -7.38 12.48 -9.68
C ALA A 382 -8.42 13.61 -9.59
N HIS A 383 -8.24 14.49 -8.61
CA HIS A 383 -9.17 15.58 -8.33
C HIS A 383 -9.01 16.75 -9.28
N GLY A 384 -7.78 17.00 -9.77
CA GLY A 384 -7.46 18.14 -10.63
C GLY A 384 -8.34 18.33 -11.87
N PRO A 385 -8.77 17.28 -12.59
CA PRO A 385 -9.68 17.43 -13.73
C PRO A 385 -11.00 18.11 -13.38
N TYR A 386 -11.55 17.93 -12.18
CA TYR A 386 -12.73 18.65 -11.71
C TYR A 386 -12.53 20.18 -11.74
N MET A 387 -11.34 20.64 -11.37
CA MET A 387 -11.02 22.06 -11.31
C MET A 387 -10.86 22.70 -12.67
N LEU A 388 -10.45 21.97 -13.70
CA LEU A 388 -10.30 22.46 -15.07
C LEU A 388 -11.62 22.95 -15.64
N TYR A 389 -12.72 22.30 -15.27
CA TYR A 389 -14.04 22.53 -15.84
C TYR A 389 -14.94 23.36 -14.92
N ARG A 390 -14.48 23.72 -13.74
CA ARG A 390 -15.26 24.48 -12.74
C ARG A 390 -15.63 25.89 -13.19
N LYS A 391 -14.95 26.45 -14.19
CA LYS A 391 -15.28 27.77 -14.75
C LYS A 391 -16.70 27.84 -15.31
N GLU A 392 -17.22 26.71 -15.79
CA GLU A 392 -18.61 26.55 -16.21
C GLU A 392 -19.29 25.64 -15.20
N ASP A 393 -19.80 26.19 -14.11
CA ASP A 393 -20.41 25.44 -12.99
C ASP A 393 -21.76 24.84 -13.38
N THR A 394 -21.74 23.86 -14.27
CA THR A 394 -22.89 23.06 -14.69
C THR A 394 -22.70 21.61 -14.27
N ASP A 395 -23.81 20.87 -14.07
CA ASP A 395 -23.75 19.44 -13.75
C ASP A 395 -23.03 18.65 -14.84
N TYR A 396 -23.14 19.06 -16.10
CA TYR A 396 -22.43 18.47 -17.21
C TYR A 396 -20.91 18.54 -17.01
N ASN A 397 -20.36 19.72 -16.71
CA ASN A 397 -18.92 19.88 -16.48
C ASN A 397 -18.48 19.20 -15.21
N ARG A 398 -19.27 19.27 -14.16
CA ARG A 398 -18.96 18.75 -12.84
C ARG A 398 -18.87 17.21 -12.82
N PHE A 399 -19.78 16.54 -13.51
CA PHE A 399 -19.89 15.08 -13.43
C PHE A 399 -19.42 14.39 -14.71
N LYS A 400 -19.74 14.88 -15.88
CA LYS A 400 -19.46 14.23 -17.14
C LYS A 400 -18.02 14.39 -17.61
N ARG A 401 -17.47 15.61 -17.57
CA ARG A 401 -16.10 15.86 -18.04
C ARG A 401 -15.04 15.42 -17.05
N TRP A 402 -15.33 15.45 -15.75
CA TRP A 402 -14.42 14.89 -14.76
C TRP A 402 -14.23 13.39 -15.00
N ASN A 403 -15.31 12.66 -15.26
CA ASN A 403 -15.26 11.23 -15.57
C ASN A 403 -14.48 10.93 -16.85
N GLU A 404 -14.70 11.69 -17.91
CA GLU A 404 -14.13 11.44 -19.23
C GLU A 404 -12.60 11.45 -19.29
N LYS A 405 -11.93 12.05 -18.30
CA LYS A 405 -10.48 12.31 -18.40
C LYS A 405 -9.59 11.19 -17.90
N ILE A 406 -9.99 10.51 -16.83
CA ILE A 406 -9.20 9.45 -16.22
C ILE A 406 -10.11 8.25 -15.87
N ALA A 407 -11.19 8.51 -15.11
CA ALA A 407 -12.04 7.45 -14.58
C ALA A 407 -12.69 6.57 -15.66
N ASP A 408 -13.12 7.20 -16.76
CA ASP A 408 -13.86 6.57 -17.86
C ASP A 408 -13.06 6.49 -19.18
N ASP A 409 -11.78 6.87 -19.15
CA ASP A 409 -10.86 6.73 -20.28
C ASP A 409 -10.07 5.42 -20.15
N PRO A 410 -10.30 4.45 -21.08
CA PRO A 410 -9.66 3.12 -20.98
C PRO A 410 -8.14 3.12 -21.02
N ILE A 411 -7.48 4.19 -21.43
CA ILE A 411 -6.00 4.26 -21.42
C ILE A 411 -5.42 4.21 -20.00
N TRP A 412 -6.22 4.55 -18.98
CA TRP A 412 -5.84 4.54 -17.57
C TRP A 412 -6.17 3.22 -16.85
N GLU A 413 -6.78 2.25 -17.57
CA GLU A 413 -7.24 1.01 -16.95
C GLU A 413 -6.14 0.27 -16.20
N GLU A 414 -5.00 0.07 -16.86
CA GLU A 414 -3.88 -0.67 -16.28
C GLU A 414 -3.28 0.10 -15.09
N SER A 415 -3.12 1.42 -15.19
CA SER A 415 -2.58 2.25 -14.10
C SER A 415 -3.46 2.23 -12.85
N ILE A 416 -4.79 2.25 -13.02
CA ILE A 416 -5.74 2.20 -11.90
C ILE A 416 -5.79 0.79 -11.29
N LEU A 417 -5.85 -0.24 -12.14
CA LEU A 417 -5.92 -1.62 -11.70
C LEU A 417 -4.64 -2.06 -10.97
N ASP A 418 -3.47 -1.67 -11.48
CA ASP A 418 -2.17 -1.96 -10.89
C ASP A 418 -2.08 -1.45 -9.44
N ARG A 419 -2.47 -0.20 -9.19
CA ARG A 419 -2.47 0.41 -7.85
C ARG A 419 -3.36 -0.35 -6.85
N VAL A 420 -4.54 -0.76 -7.29
CA VAL A 420 -5.46 -1.58 -6.49
C VAL A 420 -4.89 -2.98 -6.25
N GLN A 421 -4.28 -3.58 -7.25
CA GLN A 421 -3.66 -4.90 -7.14
C GLN A 421 -2.46 -4.90 -6.20
N HIS A 422 -1.59 -3.91 -6.27
CA HIS A 422 -0.46 -3.75 -5.34
C HIS A 422 -0.92 -3.68 -3.89
N MET A 423 -1.93 -2.85 -3.59
CA MET A 423 -2.53 -2.75 -2.27
C MET A 423 -3.06 -4.09 -1.78
N VAL A 424 -3.98 -4.67 -2.53
CA VAL A 424 -4.70 -5.89 -2.11
C VAL A 424 -3.77 -7.10 -2.03
N GLN A 425 -2.86 -7.28 -2.99
CA GLN A 425 -1.92 -8.40 -3.00
C GLN A 425 -0.92 -8.33 -1.86
N ARG A 426 -0.37 -7.13 -1.57
CA ARG A 426 0.58 -6.95 -0.48
C ARG A 426 -0.06 -7.23 0.89
N ASP A 427 -1.28 -6.74 1.11
CA ASP A 427 -1.87 -6.69 2.44
C ASP A 427 -3.03 -7.68 2.66
N LYS A 428 -3.29 -8.57 1.69
CA LYS A 428 -4.37 -9.60 1.73
C LYS A 428 -4.41 -10.44 3.00
N ASN A 429 -3.28 -10.60 3.69
CA ASN A 429 -3.18 -11.38 4.92
C ASN A 429 -3.33 -10.54 6.20
N ARG A 430 -3.60 -9.22 6.10
CA ARG A 430 -3.81 -8.35 7.27
C ARG A 430 -5.27 -8.39 7.72
N PHE A 431 -5.51 -8.84 8.93
CA PHE A 431 -6.87 -9.08 9.45
C PHE A 431 -7.55 -7.82 9.96
N CYS A 432 -6.78 -6.81 10.34
CA CYS A 432 -7.30 -5.48 10.65
C CYS A 432 -8.00 -4.82 9.47
N ILE A 433 -7.61 -5.14 8.24
CA ILE A 433 -8.27 -4.60 7.05
C ILE A 433 -9.63 -5.27 6.89
N VAL A 434 -10.68 -4.49 7.06
CA VAL A 434 -12.06 -4.93 6.96
C VAL A 434 -12.74 -4.47 5.68
N MET A 435 -12.13 -3.49 5.01
CA MET A 435 -12.69 -2.86 3.82
C MET A 435 -11.58 -2.37 2.89
N TRP A 436 -11.76 -2.61 1.61
CA TRP A 436 -10.95 -2.05 0.53
C TRP A 436 -11.60 -0.79 -0.02
N SER A 437 -10.86 0.31 -0.04
CA SER A 437 -11.23 1.57 -0.67
C SER A 437 -10.47 1.71 -1.99
N ILE A 438 -11.18 1.93 -3.08
CA ILE A 438 -10.60 1.85 -4.43
C ILE A 438 -9.91 3.16 -4.85
N GLY A 439 -9.93 4.16 -4.00
CA GLY A 439 -9.27 5.46 -4.20
C GLY A 439 -10.06 6.60 -3.58
N ASN A 440 -9.58 7.80 -3.83
CA ASN A 440 -10.16 9.05 -3.36
C ASN A 440 -10.44 9.97 -4.56
N GLU A 441 -11.48 10.78 -4.48
CA GLU A 441 -11.82 11.96 -5.30
C GLU A 441 -11.38 11.92 -6.79
N SER A 442 -11.76 10.85 -7.51
CA SER A 442 -11.34 10.63 -8.90
C SER A 442 -12.49 10.42 -9.88
N ALA A 443 -13.74 10.73 -9.47
CA ALA A 443 -14.97 10.42 -10.21
C ALA A 443 -15.14 8.90 -10.44
N TYR A 444 -16.13 8.46 -11.21
CA TYR A 444 -16.45 7.06 -11.43
C TYR A 444 -16.57 6.75 -12.91
N GLY A 445 -16.00 5.64 -13.35
CA GLY A 445 -16.02 5.21 -14.73
C GLY A 445 -15.64 3.74 -14.90
N CYS A 446 -15.48 3.31 -16.13
CA CYS A 446 -15.22 1.92 -16.51
C CYS A 446 -13.96 1.34 -15.83
N ASN A 447 -12.95 2.15 -15.55
CA ASN A 447 -11.72 1.72 -14.92
C ASN A 447 -11.95 1.32 -13.46
N PHE A 448 -12.74 2.11 -12.72
CA PHE A 448 -13.12 1.80 -11.33
C PHE A 448 -14.07 0.61 -11.24
N GLU A 449 -14.98 0.43 -12.21
CA GLU A 449 -15.80 -0.79 -12.29
C GLU A 449 -14.94 -2.06 -12.40
N LYS A 450 -13.92 -2.02 -13.25
CA LYS A 450 -13.00 -3.14 -13.46
C LYS A 450 -12.18 -3.43 -12.20
N ALA A 451 -11.65 -2.39 -11.56
CA ALA A 451 -10.90 -2.50 -10.31
C ALA A 451 -11.76 -3.10 -9.19
N LEU A 452 -13.00 -2.62 -9.00
CA LEU A 452 -13.96 -3.17 -8.04
C LEU A 452 -14.30 -4.63 -8.33
N ARG A 453 -14.57 -4.97 -9.58
CA ARG A 453 -14.87 -6.34 -10.00
C ARG A 453 -13.71 -7.28 -9.72
N TRP A 454 -12.48 -6.84 -10.02
CA TRP A 454 -11.28 -7.60 -9.71
C TRP A 454 -11.12 -7.80 -8.19
N THR A 455 -11.28 -6.74 -7.40
CA THR A 455 -11.16 -6.78 -5.93
C THR A 455 -12.16 -7.76 -5.31
N LYS A 456 -13.44 -7.68 -5.68
CA LYS A 456 -14.48 -8.60 -5.16
C LYS A 456 -14.30 -10.03 -5.61
N LYS A 457 -13.77 -10.26 -6.81
CA LYS A 457 -13.43 -11.60 -7.29
C LYS A 457 -12.24 -12.18 -6.51
N PHE A 458 -11.25 -11.36 -6.20
CA PHE A 458 -10.05 -11.78 -5.48
C PHE A 458 -10.33 -11.97 -3.98
N ASP A 459 -11.01 -11.01 -3.37
CA ASP A 459 -11.36 -11.02 -1.94
C ASP A 459 -12.86 -10.76 -1.73
N PRO A 460 -13.69 -11.79 -1.77
CA PRO A 460 -15.13 -11.66 -1.53
C PRO A 460 -15.51 -11.48 -0.05
N TYR A 461 -14.54 -11.57 0.87
CA TYR A 461 -14.79 -11.60 2.32
C TYR A 461 -14.68 -10.24 2.98
N ARG A 462 -13.98 -9.27 2.36
CA ARG A 462 -13.91 -7.90 2.83
C ARG A 462 -14.92 -7.01 2.11
N LEU A 463 -15.33 -5.95 2.78
CA LEU A 463 -16.20 -4.95 2.19
C LEU A 463 -15.44 -4.08 1.19
N THR A 464 -16.17 -3.44 0.30
CA THR A 464 -15.63 -2.51 -0.69
C THR A 464 -16.40 -1.20 -0.66
N GLN A 465 -15.70 -0.09 -0.78
CA GLN A 465 -16.26 1.23 -0.86
C GLN A 465 -15.50 2.11 -1.89
N TYR A 466 -16.17 3.12 -2.40
CA TYR A 466 -15.60 4.21 -3.17
C TYR A 466 -16.55 5.40 -3.15
N GLU A 467 -16.15 6.51 -2.51
CA GLU A 467 -17.03 7.65 -2.28
C GLU A 467 -17.36 8.42 -3.58
N SER A 468 -16.37 8.48 -4.50
CA SER A 468 -16.54 9.17 -5.79
C SER A 468 -17.48 8.47 -6.77
N ALA A 469 -18.03 7.31 -6.44
CA ALA A 469 -19.01 6.61 -7.27
C ALA A 469 -20.27 7.43 -7.59
N ARG A 470 -20.55 8.50 -6.82
CA ARG A 470 -21.62 9.46 -7.11
C ARG A 470 -21.30 10.41 -8.28
N TYR A 471 -20.03 10.67 -8.54
CA TYR A 471 -19.57 11.59 -9.58
C TYR A 471 -19.35 10.81 -10.89
N ARG A 472 -20.42 10.69 -11.66
CA ARG A 472 -20.50 9.84 -12.84
C ARG A 472 -21.16 10.55 -14.02
N ASN A 473 -20.97 10.02 -15.20
CA ASN A 473 -21.74 10.42 -16.37
C ASN A 473 -23.14 9.81 -16.30
N TYR A 474 -24.16 10.65 -16.12
CA TYR A 474 -25.55 10.20 -16.00
C TYR A 474 -26.16 9.64 -17.29
N ASP A 475 -25.49 9.83 -18.45
CA ASP A 475 -25.90 9.27 -19.73
C ASP A 475 -25.40 7.82 -19.90
N VAL A 476 -24.57 7.32 -18.96
CA VAL A 476 -23.99 5.98 -18.96
C VAL A 476 -24.51 5.18 -17.79
N THR A 477 -24.79 3.90 -18.03
CA THR A 477 -25.15 2.97 -16.94
C THR A 477 -23.88 2.27 -16.47
N TYR A 478 -23.58 2.42 -15.19
CA TYR A 478 -22.44 1.79 -14.52
C TYR A 478 -22.89 0.68 -13.58
N ASP A 479 -21.99 -0.28 -13.34
CA ASP A 479 -22.21 -1.38 -12.40
C ASP A 479 -21.73 -0.99 -10.99
N TYR A 480 -22.66 -0.91 -10.03
CA TYR A 480 -22.39 -0.64 -8.61
C TYR A 480 -22.54 -1.89 -7.74
N SER A 481 -22.71 -3.09 -8.34
CA SER A 481 -22.95 -4.34 -7.60
C SER A 481 -21.75 -4.73 -6.72
N ASN A 482 -20.54 -4.31 -7.11
CA ASN A 482 -19.32 -4.59 -6.39
C ASN A 482 -18.97 -3.55 -5.31
N LEU A 483 -19.82 -2.56 -5.06
CA LEU A 483 -19.74 -1.65 -3.91
C LEU A 483 -20.69 -2.17 -2.83
N ASP A 484 -20.16 -2.39 -1.62
CA ASP A 484 -20.98 -2.86 -0.49
C ASP A 484 -21.63 -1.71 0.28
N LEU A 485 -21.08 -0.51 0.20
CA LEU A 485 -21.55 0.68 0.92
C LEU A 485 -21.86 1.83 -0.03
N TYR A 486 -22.74 2.72 0.44
CA TYR A 486 -22.93 4.04 -0.11
C TYR A 486 -22.10 5.03 0.70
N SER A 487 -21.02 5.51 0.12
CA SER A 487 -20.04 6.35 0.81
C SER A 487 -20.18 7.81 0.38
N ARG A 488 -20.01 8.72 1.33
CA ARG A 488 -20.11 10.16 1.10
C ARG A 488 -19.06 10.93 1.90
N MET A 489 -18.69 12.10 1.36
CA MET A 489 -17.94 13.14 2.04
C MET A 489 -18.84 14.35 2.26
N TYR A 490 -18.75 14.93 3.44
CA TYR A 490 -19.40 16.22 3.82
C TYR A 490 -20.88 16.35 3.41
N PRO A 491 -21.73 15.32 3.53
CA PRO A 491 -23.15 15.47 3.20
C PRO A 491 -23.85 16.37 4.24
N ALA A 492 -24.78 17.18 3.79
CA ALA A 492 -25.72 17.85 4.69
C ALA A 492 -26.67 16.81 5.33
N MET A 493 -27.23 17.11 6.50
CA MET A 493 -28.12 16.17 7.21
C MET A 493 -29.32 15.75 6.38
N ASN A 494 -29.93 16.70 5.64
CA ASN A 494 -31.05 16.38 4.75
C ASN A 494 -30.66 15.40 3.63
N GLU A 495 -29.45 15.47 3.09
CA GLU A 495 -28.98 14.52 2.06
C GLU A 495 -28.86 13.08 2.61
N ILE A 496 -28.51 12.95 3.89
CA ILE A 496 -28.47 11.65 4.57
C ILE A 496 -29.91 11.12 4.75
N GLU A 497 -30.82 11.98 5.23
CA GLU A 497 -32.23 11.64 5.42
C GLU A 497 -32.89 11.23 4.11
N GLU A 498 -32.69 12.01 3.05
CA GLU A 498 -33.20 11.70 1.69
C GLU A 498 -32.71 10.35 1.21
N TYR A 499 -31.41 10.04 1.34
CA TYR A 499 -30.89 8.72 0.94
C TYR A 499 -31.55 7.58 1.72
N LEU A 500 -31.72 7.74 3.03
CA LEU A 500 -32.31 6.70 3.89
C LEU A 500 -33.79 6.47 3.60
N GLU A 501 -34.52 7.53 3.18
CA GLU A 501 -35.95 7.46 2.84
C GLU A 501 -36.20 6.94 1.41
N GLU A 502 -35.42 7.39 0.42
CA GLU A 502 -35.66 7.12 -1.00
C GLU A 502 -35.00 5.82 -1.49
N ASP A 503 -33.73 5.62 -1.20
CA ASP A 503 -32.96 4.47 -1.66
C ASP A 503 -32.61 3.54 -0.48
N GLY A 504 -31.73 4.00 0.41
CA GLY A 504 -31.29 3.27 1.59
C GLY A 504 -30.94 1.81 1.31
N SER A 505 -30.49 1.48 0.08
CA SER A 505 -30.25 0.08 -0.34
C SER A 505 -28.99 -0.51 0.30
N LYS A 506 -28.03 0.34 0.65
CA LYS A 506 -26.73 -0.03 1.25
C LYS A 506 -26.51 0.73 2.56
N PRO A 507 -25.63 0.22 3.45
CA PRO A 507 -25.19 1.02 4.60
C PRO A 507 -24.58 2.35 4.16
N PHE A 508 -24.93 3.42 4.87
CA PHE A 508 -24.36 4.74 4.63
C PHE A 508 -23.04 4.89 5.40
N LEU A 509 -21.96 5.27 4.72
CA LEU A 509 -20.66 5.51 5.32
C LEU A 509 -20.20 6.94 5.08
N LEU A 510 -19.95 7.68 6.16
CA LEU A 510 -19.23 8.95 6.11
C LEU A 510 -17.74 8.65 6.11
N VAL A 511 -17.07 8.84 4.98
CA VAL A 511 -15.62 8.63 4.87
C VAL A 511 -14.86 9.89 5.27
N GLU A 512 -15.48 11.07 5.11
CA GLU A 512 -14.95 12.35 5.58
C GLU A 512 -16.07 13.25 6.11
N TYR A 513 -15.81 13.84 7.29
CA TYR A 513 -16.62 14.86 7.93
C TYR A 513 -15.75 15.59 8.96
N CYS A 514 -16.20 16.73 9.45
CA CYS A 514 -15.48 17.53 10.47
C CYS A 514 -14.04 17.89 10.05
N HIS A 515 -13.81 18.12 8.76
CA HIS A 515 -12.49 18.51 8.25
C HIS A 515 -12.11 19.91 8.74
N ALA A 516 -10.89 20.04 9.24
CA ALA A 516 -10.32 21.33 9.65
C ALA A 516 -9.12 21.67 8.77
N MET A 517 -9.25 22.69 7.93
CA MET A 517 -8.11 23.27 7.22
C MET A 517 -7.26 24.10 8.21
N GLY A 518 -6.01 23.65 8.43
CA GLY A 518 -5.11 24.28 9.42
C GLY A 518 -5.54 24.01 10.87
N ASN A 519 -5.40 25.01 11.73
CA ASN A 519 -5.63 24.90 13.18
C ASN A 519 -7.07 25.22 13.63
N GLY A 520 -8.02 25.18 12.72
CA GLY A 520 -9.42 25.40 13.04
C GLY A 520 -10.09 24.17 13.66
N PRO A 521 -11.28 24.34 14.27
CA PRO A 521 -12.02 23.22 14.90
C PRO A 521 -12.74 22.31 13.89
N GLY A 522 -12.75 22.64 12.60
CA GLY A 522 -13.58 21.96 11.61
C GLY A 522 -15.07 22.20 11.85
N ASP A 523 -15.90 21.24 11.44
CA ASP A 523 -17.36 21.28 11.57
C ASP A 523 -17.87 20.52 12.82
N LEU A 524 -17.08 20.49 13.88
CA LEU A 524 -17.46 19.87 15.15
C LEU A 524 -18.40 20.74 15.96
#